data_0aecf84c823a5670831f37bd81749b79
#
_entry.id   0aecf84c823a5670831f37bd81749b79
#
_cell.length_a   1.000
_cell.length_b   1.000
_cell.length_c   1.000
_cell.angle_alpha   90.00
_cell.angle_beta   90.00
_cell.angle_gamma   90.00
#
_symmetry.space_group_name_H-M   'P 1'
#
loop_
_entity.id
_entity.type
_entity.pdbx_description
1 polymer ?
#
loop_
_entity_poly.entity_id
_entity_poly.type
_entity_poly.pdbx_seq_one_letter_code
_entity_poly.pdbx_strand_id
1 'polypeptide(L)'
;MSHRAQSTPCRWLRASLAIALCAAAHAQAAPFEVRVAKRDGQPLPGAVVTVERESATPGPAPPVRAIMDQVNLAFAPDVLVIPVHSTIQFPNSDAVGHQVYSFSSARQFQLPLYRGKPYPPVQFDQPGVVTLGCNIHDNMVAYVIVTGAPFFGRTDAQGKWLAAEVPDGRYRVRVWHPLLNESREVEGLADVSGGHATLELKLSRSLRPAPLGTRPHSWDY
;
A
#
# COMPACT_ATOMS: atom_id res chain seq x y z
N MET A 1 -71.57 68.90 -9.46
CA MET A 1 -71.13 68.08 -8.28
C MET A 1 -70.09 67.08 -8.77
N SER A 2 -68.87 67.37 -8.48
CA SER A 2 -67.70 66.64 -9.04
C SER A 2 -66.99 65.86 -7.95
N HIS A 3 -67.02 64.56 -8.00
CA HIS A 3 -66.23 63.70 -7.07
C HIS A 3 -64.91 63.35 -7.73
N ARG A 4 -63.83 63.89 -7.16
CA ARG A 4 -62.47 63.47 -7.44
C ARG A 4 -62.15 62.19 -6.66
N ALA A 5 -61.78 61.10 -7.38
CA ALA A 5 -61.21 59.89 -6.80
C ALA A 5 -59.68 60.09 -6.59
N GLN A 6 -59.23 59.92 -5.35
CA GLN A 6 -57.82 59.96 -5.03
C GLN A 6 -57.27 58.54 -5.19
N SER A 7 -56.26 58.37 -6.04
CA SER A 7 -55.49 57.13 -6.22
C SER A 7 -54.31 57.11 -5.28
N THR A 8 -54.28 56.15 -4.36
CA THR A 8 -53.13 55.81 -3.48
C THR A 8 -52.09 54.96 -4.23
N PRO A 9 -50.81 55.33 -4.16
CA PRO A 9 -49.75 54.47 -4.77
C PRO A 9 -49.40 53.27 -3.90
N CYS A 10 -49.53 52.11 -4.48
CA CYS A 10 -49.13 50.84 -3.88
C CYS A 10 -47.56 50.74 -3.83
N ARG A 11 -47.00 50.84 -2.64
CA ARG A 11 -45.52 50.64 -2.43
C ARG A 11 -45.20 49.15 -2.43
N TRP A 12 -44.57 48.68 -3.52
CA TRP A 12 -44.00 47.35 -3.60
C TRP A 12 -42.74 47.28 -2.72
N LEU A 13 -42.82 46.58 -1.57
CA LEU A 13 -41.65 46.21 -0.78
C LEU A 13 -40.85 45.13 -1.58
N ARG A 14 -39.70 45.50 -2.09
CA ARG A 14 -38.74 44.55 -2.62
C ARG A 14 -38.00 43.92 -1.45
N ALA A 15 -38.38 42.71 -1.08
CA ALA A 15 -37.62 41.88 -0.14
C ALA A 15 -36.41 41.29 -0.90
N SER A 16 -35.22 41.85 -0.65
CA SER A 16 -33.98 41.31 -1.16
C SER A 16 -33.58 40.09 -0.30
N LEU A 17 -33.80 38.91 -0.84
CA LEU A 17 -33.35 37.65 -0.23
C LEU A 17 -31.85 37.52 -0.45
N ALA A 18 -31.02 37.84 0.55
CA ALA A 18 -29.59 37.60 0.55
C ALA A 18 -29.36 36.12 0.81
N ILE A 19 -29.07 35.36 -0.23
CA ILE A 19 -28.61 33.96 -0.11
C ILE A 19 -27.15 34.01 0.36
N ALA A 20 -26.95 33.76 1.65
CA ALA A 20 -25.61 33.52 2.21
C ALA A 20 -25.11 32.17 1.70
N LEU A 21 -24.23 32.17 0.71
CA LEU A 21 -23.52 31.00 0.22
C LEU A 21 -22.47 30.62 1.28
N CYS A 22 -22.83 29.74 2.22
CA CYS A 22 -21.85 29.09 3.09
C CYS A 22 -20.96 28.20 2.21
N ALA A 23 -19.82 28.72 1.77
CA ALA A 23 -18.74 27.90 1.23
C ALA A 23 -18.23 27.01 2.37
N ALA A 24 -18.73 25.79 2.45
CA ALA A 24 -18.12 24.75 3.28
C ALA A 24 -16.72 24.51 2.72
N ALA A 25 -15.72 25.11 3.35
CA ALA A 25 -14.33 24.75 3.11
C ALA A 25 -14.20 23.26 3.48
N HIS A 26 -14.18 22.39 2.49
CA HIS A 26 -13.76 21.01 2.67
C HIS A 26 -12.28 21.09 3.01
N ALA A 27 -11.96 21.05 4.29
CA ALA A 27 -10.59 20.80 4.73
C ALA A 27 -10.22 19.43 4.19
N GLN A 28 -9.50 19.39 3.07
CA GLN A 28 -8.87 18.16 2.61
C GLN A 28 -7.89 17.75 3.70
N ALA A 29 -8.21 16.67 4.39
CA ALA A 29 -7.29 16.06 5.34
C ALA A 29 -5.99 15.76 4.57
N ALA A 30 -4.87 16.30 5.05
CA ALA A 30 -3.58 15.96 4.48
C ALA A 30 -3.34 14.46 4.72
N PRO A 31 -2.76 13.74 3.76
CA PRO A 31 -2.58 12.30 3.90
C PRO A 31 -1.59 11.97 5.02
N PHE A 32 -1.74 10.77 5.59
CA PHE A 32 -0.70 10.22 6.45
C PHE A 32 0.51 9.84 5.58
N GLU A 33 1.63 10.46 5.85
CA GLU A 33 2.88 10.28 5.11
C GLU A 33 3.91 9.51 5.94
N VAL A 34 4.49 8.46 5.37
CA VAL A 34 5.64 7.74 5.94
C VAL A 34 6.81 7.91 5.00
N ARG A 35 7.92 8.41 5.53
CA ARG A 35 9.21 8.52 4.82
C ARG A 35 10.19 7.51 5.40
N VAL A 36 10.78 6.71 4.53
CA VAL A 36 11.76 5.70 4.92
C VAL A 36 13.11 6.03 4.30
N ALA A 37 14.12 6.14 5.15
CA ALA A 37 15.49 6.42 4.74
C ALA A 37 16.45 5.31 5.17
N LYS A 38 17.47 5.07 4.34
CA LYS A 38 18.61 4.23 4.68
C LYS A 38 19.43 4.86 5.81
N ARG A 39 20.38 4.10 6.36
CA ARG A 39 21.28 4.57 7.42
C ARG A 39 22.08 5.83 7.04
N ASP A 40 22.45 5.98 5.79
CA ASP A 40 23.18 7.14 5.25
C ASP A 40 22.27 8.37 4.98
N GLY A 41 20.97 8.23 5.20
CA GLY A 41 19.97 9.27 4.95
C GLY A 41 19.39 9.28 3.53
N GLN A 42 19.88 8.43 2.64
CA GLN A 42 19.29 8.30 1.31
C GLN A 42 17.90 7.67 1.39
N PRO A 43 16.96 8.02 0.49
CA PRO A 43 15.66 7.38 0.40
C PRO A 43 15.76 5.85 0.30
N LEU A 44 14.78 5.14 0.86
CA LEU A 44 14.62 3.70 0.68
C LEU A 44 13.37 3.42 -0.17
N PRO A 45 13.51 3.31 -1.51
CA PRO A 45 12.39 2.94 -2.37
C PRO A 45 12.02 1.46 -2.20
N GLY A 46 10.74 1.16 -2.50
CA GLY A 46 10.22 -0.21 -2.51
C GLY A 46 10.08 -0.87 -1.14
N ALA A 47 10.33 -0.16 -0.05
CA ALA A 47 10.06 -0.67 1.28
C ALA A 47 8.54 -0.88 1.47
N VAL A 48 8.15 -2.02 2.00
CA VAL A 48 6.76 -2.28 2.38
C VAL A 48 6.48 -1.60 3.71
N VAL A 49 5.43 -0.79 3.74
CA VAL A 49 4.92 -0.09 4.92
C VAL A 49 3.59 -0.74 5.30
N THR A 50 3.42 -1.11 6.56
CA THR A 50 2.15 -1.54 7.14
C THR A 50 1.80 -0.67 8.33
N VAL A 51 0.52 -0.30 8.47
CA VAL A 51 0.04 0.64 9.49
C VAL A 51 -1.16 0.06 10.21
N GLU A 52 -1.03 -0.15 11.50
CA GLU A 52 -2.03 -0.73 12.38
C GLU A 52 -2.35 0.22 13.54
N ARG A 53 -3.62 0.36 13.88
CA ARG A 53 -4.02 1.16 15.05
C ARG A 53 -3.66 0.43 16.34
N GLU A 54 -3.09 1.12 17.32
CA GLU A 54 -2.73 0.49 18.61
C GLU A 54 -3.96 0.11 19.45
N SER A 55 -5.04 0.88 19.36
CA SER A 55 -6.29 0.61 20.07
C SER A 55 -7.40 0.32 19.09
N ALA A 56 -8.10 -0.82 19.21
CA ALA A 56 -9.22 -1.22 18.36
C ALA A 56 -8.85 -1.20 16.87
N THR A 57 -8.19 -2.24 16.41
CA THR A 57 -7.80 -2.41 15.01
C THR A 57 -9.05 -2.50 14.12
N PRO A 58 -9.24 -1.62 13.12
CA PRO A 58 -10.13 -1.93 12.02
C PRO A 58 -9.74 -3.30 11.44
N GLY A 59 -10.70 -4.07 10.99
CA GLY A 59 -10.40 -5.34 10.32
C GLY A 59 -9.38 -5.17 9.20
N PRO A 60 -8.80 -6.26 8.70
CA PRO A 60 -7.87 -6.21 7.57
C PRO A 60 -8.54 -5.56 6.36
N ALA A 61 -7.73 -5.00 5.47
CA ALA A 61 -8.22 -4.56 4.17
C ALA A 61 -8.90 -5.73 3.43
N PRO A 62 -9.88 -5.47 2.56
CA PRO A 62 -10.55 -6.52 1.81
C PRO A 62 -9.56 -7.37 1.01
N PRO A 63 -9.78 -8.71 0.93
CA PRO A 63 -8.90 -9.59 0.18
C PRO A 63 -8.94 -9.27 -1.32
N VAL A 64 -7.80 -9.47 -1.99
CA VAL A 64 -7.64 -9.18 -3.41
C VAL A 64 -7.29 -10.44 -4.20
N ARG A 65 -7.48 -10.36 -5.52
CA ARG A 65 -6.91 -11.30 -6.48
C ARG A 65 -5.74 -10.63 -7.17
N ALA A 66 -4.56 -11.14 -6.92
CA ALA A 66 -3.31 -10.58 -7.46
C ALA A 66 -2.67 -11.52 -8.48
N ILE A 67 -1.73 -10.98 -9.23
CA ILE A 67 -0.92 -11.73 -10.19
C ILE A 67 0.55 -11.51 -9.87
N MET A 68 1.33 -12.57 -9.91
CA MET A 68 2.80 -12.52 -9.91
C MET A 68 3.27 -13.39 -11.08
N ASP A 69 3.65 -12.75 -12.15
CA ASP A 69 4.07 -13.41 -13.38
C ASP A 69 5.53 -13.87 -13.31
N GLN A 70 5.92 -14.71 -14.24
CA GLN A 70 7.28 -15.19 -14.42
C GLN A 70 7.75 -14.73 -15.80
N VAL A 71 8.63 -13.73 -15.80
CA VAL A 71 9.07 -13.02 -17.01
C VAL A 71 10.58 -12.83 -16.96
N ASN A 72 11.27 -13.22 -18.03
CA ASN A 72 12.71 -13.03 -18.15
C ASN A 72 13.52 -13.65 -16.98
N LEU A 73 13.16 -14.85 -16.55
CA LEU A 73 13.76 -15.58 -15.43
C LEU A 73 13.65 -14.84 -14.09
N ALA A 74 12.56 -14.11 -13.88
CA ALA A 74 12.28 -13.41 -12.64
C ALA A 74 10.77 -13.43 -12.33
N PHE A 75 10.41 -13.32 -11.05
CA PHE A 75 9.04 -13.00 -10.65
C PHE A 75 8.75 -11.52 -10.85
N ALA A 76 7.58 -11.20 -11.35
CA ALA A 76 7.10 -9.83 -11.59
C ALA A 76 5.68 -9.63 -11.02
N PRO A 77 5.53 -8.77 -10.00
CA PRO A 77 6.56 -8.02 -9.29
C PRO A 77 7.44 -8.92 -8.39
N ASP A 78 8.61 -8.43 -8.02
CA ASP A 78 9.55 -9.10 -7.09
C ASP A 78 9.11 -9.04 -5.63
N VAL A 79 8.35 -8.02 -5.27
CA VAL A 79 7.71 -7.83 -3.95
C VAL A 79 6.26 -7.47 -4.16
N LEU A 80 5.37 -8.25 -3.55
CA LEU A 80 3.93 -8.01 -3.56
C LEU A 80 3.43 -7.92 -2.11
N VAL A 81 2.62 -6.91 -1.78
CA VAL A 81 1.96 -6.82 -0.48
C VAL A 81 0.45 -7.01 -0.67
N ILE A 82 -0.13 -7.91 0.12
CA ILE A 82 -1.55 -8.27 0.01
C ILE A 82 -2.20 -8.43 1.39
N PRO A 83 -3.50 -8.16 1.52
CA PRO A 83 -4.26 -8.51 2.71
C PRO A 83 -4.32 -10.03 2.92
N VAL A 84 -4.53 -10.47 4.16
CA VAL A 84 -4.90 -11.86 4.47
C VAL A 84 -6.13 -12.29 3.66
N HIS A 85 -6.26 -13.60 3.39
CA HIS A 85 -7.32 -14.21 2.58
C HIS A 85 -7.30 -13.86 1.09
N SER A 86 -6.27 -13.15 0.62
CA SER A 86 -6.06 -12.87 -0.81
C SER A 86 -5.57 -14.11 -1.56
N THR A 87 -5.73 -14.08 -2.88
CA THR A 87 -5.22 -15.13 -3.78
C THR A 87 -4.24 -14.56 -4.79
N ILE A 88 -3.20 -15.32 -5.12
CA ILE A 88 -2.25 -14.97 -6.17
C ILE A 88 -2.28 -16.03 -7.26
N GLN A 89 -2.40 -15.57 -8.50
CA GLN A 89 -2.18 -16.40 -9.67
C GLN A 89 -0.73 -16.22 -10.16
N PHE A 90 -0.11 -17.31 -10.56
CA PHE A 90 1.28 -17.34 -11.04
C PHE A 90 1.30 -17.77 -12.53
N PRO A 91 1.04 -16.85 -13.48
CA PRO A 91 1.26 -17.17 -14.88
C PRO A 91 2.75 -17.34 -15.16
N ASN A 92 3.08 -17.97 -16.29
CA ASN A 92 4.44 -18.08 -16.79
C ASN A 92 4.46 -17.58 -18.23
N SER A 93 4.90 -16.33 -18.40
CA SER A 93 5.04 -15.67 -19.68
C SER A 93 6.41 -15.89 -20.35
N ASP A 94 7.30 -16.63 -19.68
CA ASP A 94 8.60 -17.01 -20.25
C ASP A 94 8.48 -18.14 -21.30
N ALA A 95 9.49 -18.21 -22.15
CA ALA A 95 9.64 -19.31 -23.11
C ALA A 95 10.08 -20.64 -22.47
N VAL A 96 10.50 -20.63 -21.21
CA VAL A 96 10.97 -21.80 -20.44
C VAL A 96 10.01 -22.16 -19.32
N GLY A 97 10.09 -23.40 -18.84
CA GLY A 97 9.31 -23.82 -17.68
C GLY A 97 9.87 -23.26 -16.40
N HIS A 98 8.97 -22.97 -15.43
CA HIS A 98 9.34 -22.55 -14.08
C HIS A 98 8.56 -23.36 -13.04
N GLN A 99 9.11 -23.38 -11.84
CA GLN A 99 8.45 -23.90 -10.65
C GLN A 99 8.26 -22.74 -9.66
N VAL A 100 7.15 -22.74 -8.92
CA VAL A 100 6.95 -21.78 -7.83
C VAL A 100 6.77 -22.53 -6.53
N TYR A 101 7.61 -22.24 -5.54
CA TYR A 101 7.46 -22.84 -4.23
C TYR A 101 7.72 -21.84 -3.10
N SER A 102 7.25 -22.19 -1.92
CA SER A 102 7.58 -21.53 -0.67
C SER A 102 7.62 -22.53 0.48
N PHE A 103 8.60 -22.37 1.37
CA PHE A 103 8.69 -23.07 2.65
C PHE A 103 8.46 -22.14 3.85
N SER A 104 8.03 -20.90 3.60
CA SER A 104 7.75 -19.92 4.66
C SER A 104 6.57 -20.37 5.52
N SER A 105 6.66 -20.16 6.83
CA SER A 105 5.62 -20.57 7.79
C SER A 105 4.25 -19.96 7.51
N ALA A 106 4.20 -18.73 7.00
CA ALA A 106 2.96 -18.05 6.64
C ALA A 106 2.24 -18.73 5.45
N ARG A 107 2.97 -19.33 4.51
CA ARG A 107 2.40 -20.11 3.42
C ARG A 107 3.43 -21.09 2.85
N GLN A 108 3.18 -22.39 3.00
CA GLN A 108 3.94 -23.45 2.34
C GLN A 108 3.14 -23.98 1.15
N PHE A 109 3.78 -24.05 -0.02
CA PHE A 109 3.19 -24.65 -1.21
C PHE A 109 4.27 -24.95 -2.26
N GLN A 110 3.90 -25.78 -3.23
CA GLN A 110 4.73 -26.08 -4.37
C GLN A 110 3.84 -26.29 -5.60
N LEU A 111 4.08 -25.50 -6.65
CA LEU A 111 3.54 -25.72 -7.98
C LEU A 111 4.59 -26.51 -8.75
N PRO A 112 4.22 -27.63 -9.41
CA PRO A 112 5.14 -28.37 -10.25
C PRO A 112 5.69 -27.49 -11.41
N LEU A 113 6.72 -28.00 -12.09
CA LEU A 113 7.25 -27.35 -13.30
C LEU A 113 6.15 -27.17 -14.35
N TYR A 114 5.95 -25.96 -14.83
CA TYR A 114 4.97 -25.65 -15.86
C TYR A 114 5.43 -24.54 -16.81
N ARG A 115 4.79 -24.49 -17.97
CA ARG A 115 4.95 -23.46 -18.98
C ARG A 115 3.55 -23.08 -19.50
N GLY A 116 3.33 -21.79 -19.78
CA GLY A 116 2.06 -21.31 -20.31
C GLY A 116 0.93 -21.29 -19.29
N LYS A 117 -0.05 -22.22 -19.38
CA LYS A 117 -1.25 -22.21 -18.54
C LYS A 117 -0.92 -22.29 -17.04
N PRO A 118 -1.36 -21.30 -16.23
CA PRO A 118 -1.08 -21.29 -14.80
C PRO A 118 -1.91 -22.36 -14.05
N TYR A 119 -1.39 -22.77 -12.91
CA TYR A 119 -2.16 -23.53 -11.91
C TYR A 119 -3.27 -22.67 -11.29
N PRO A 120 -4.25 -23.28 -10.58
CA PRO A 120 -5.21 -22.52 -9.80
C PRO A 120 -4.53 -21.53 -8.86
N PRO A 121 -5.17 -20.38 -8.57
CA PRO A 121 -4.60 -19.39 -7.64
C PRO A 121 -4.29 -19.98 -6.27
N VAL A 122 -3.20 -19.56 -5.67
CA VAL A 122 -2.81 -19.93 -4.30
C VAL A 122 -3.39 -18.90 -3.33
N GLN A 123 -4.02 -19.38 -2.25
CA GLN A 123 -4.60 -18.55 -1.20
C GLN A 123 -3.59 -18.30 -0.08
N PHE A 124 -3.62 -17.08 0.52
CA PHE A 124 -2.72 -16.63 1.56
C PHE A 124 -3.52 -16.16 2.78
N ASP A 125 -3.63 -17.00 3.82
CA ASP A 125 -4.52 -16.80 4.97
C ASP A 125 -3.79 -16.31 6.22
N GLN A 126 -2.48 -16.55 6.32
CA GLN A 126 -1.70 -16.20 7.49
C GLN A 126 -0.82 -14.99 7.22
N PRO A 127 -0.80 -13.98 8.12
CA PRO A 127 0.10 -12.84 7.97
C PRO A 127 1.56 -13.27 8.11
N GLY A 128 2.43 -12.60 7.37
CA GLY A 128 3.87 -12.84 7.41
C GLY A 128 4.54 -12.68 6.05
N VAL A 129 5.85 -12.89 6.04
CA VAL A 129 6.68 -12.87 4.84
C VAL A 129 6.71 -14.25 4.21
N VAL A 130 6.32 -14.34 2.95
CA VAL A 130 6.39 -15.55 2.14
C VAL A 130 7.47 -15.37 1.08
N THR A 131 8.57 -16.08 1.23
CA THR A 131 9.65 -16.13 0.24
C THR A 131 9.31 -17.15 -0.83
N LEU A 132 9.32 -16.72 -2.08
CA LEU A 132 9.11 -17.58 -3.25
C LEU A 132 10.43 -17.90 -3.93
N GLY A 133 10.54 -19.10 -4.46
CA GLY A 133 11.68 -19.57 -5.21
C GLY A 133 11.27 -20.38 -6.44
N CYS A 134 12.23 -20.54 -7.37
CA CYS A 134 12.17 -21.45 -8.49
C CYS A 134 13.32 -22.48 -8.32
N ASN A 135 13.02 -23.78 -8.39
CA ASN A 135 14.02 -24.83 -8.10
C ASN A 135 15.07 -25.03 -9.21
N ILE A 136 14.84 -24.47 -10.40
CA ILE A 136 15.74 -24.63 -11.55
C ILE A 136 16.47 -23.33 -11.95
N HIS A 137 16.20 -22.23 -11.25
CA HIS A 137 16.84 -20.94 -11.48
C HIS A 137 17.13 -20.28 -10.10
N ASP A 138 18.32 -20.45 -9.57
CA ASP A 138 18.71 -20.07 -8.20
C ASP A 138 18.50 -18.58 -7.87
N ASN A 139 18.57 -17.70 -8.87
CA ASN A 139 18.39 -16.25 -8.71
C ASN A 139 16.93 -15.81 -8.79
N MET A 140 16.00 -16.72 -9.04
CA MET A 140 14.59 -16.42 -9.16
C MET A 140 13.90 -16.44 -7.79
N VAL A 141 13.95 -15.30 -7.09
CA VAL A 141 13.42 -15.11 -5.74
C VAL A 141 12.44 -13.93 -5.75
N ALA A 142 11.34 -14.07 -5.03
CA ALA A 142 10.38 -12.98 -4.79
C ALA A 142 9.79 -13.08 -3.38
N TYR A 143 9.07 -12.04 -2.97
CA TYR A 143 8.47 -11.95 -1.64
C TYR A 143 7.00 -11.55 -1.73
N VAL A 144 6.17 -12.25 -0.97
CA VAL A 144 4.80 -11.85 -0.72
C VAL A 144 4.67 -11.48 0.75
N ILE A 145 4.30 -10.24 1.01
CA ILE A 145 4.02 -9.75 2.36
C ILE A 145 2.52 -9.86 2.57
N VAL A 146 2.11 -10.82 3.37
CA VAL A 146 0.70 -11.01 3.75
C VAL A 146 0.45 -10.21 5.02
N THR A 147 -0.50 -9.28 4.99
CA THR A 147 -0.75 -8.38 6.12
C THR A 147 -2.20 -8.38 6.60
N GLY A 148 -2.38 -8.27 7.91
CA GLY A 148 -3.67 -7.96 8.54
C GLY A 148 -3.91 -6.46 8.72
N ALA A 149 -2.94 -5.62 8.36
CA ALA A 149 -3.05 -4.17 8.50
C ALA A 149 -4.11 -3.58 7.55
N PRO A 150 -4.92 -2.62 7.99
CA PRO A 150 -5.89 -1.94 7.13
C PRO A 150 -5.23 -1.01 6.11
N PHE A 151 -4.06 -0.47 6.42
CA PHE A 151 -3.31 0.43 5.54
C PHE A 151 -1.92 -0.14 5.30
N PHE A 152 -1.55 -0.24 4.03
CA PHE A 152 -0.23 -0.76 3.62
C PHE A 152 0.09 -0.32 2.20
N GLY A 153 1.35 -0.46 1.83
CA GLY A 153 1.84 -0.20 0.48
C GLY A 153 3.34 -0.23 0.39
N ARG A 154 3.88 0.29 -0.70
CA ARG A 154 5.32 0.38 -0.94
C ARG A 154 5.75 1.83 -1.04
N THR A 155 6.95 2.14 -0.59
CA THR A 155 7.55 3.47 -0.78
C THR A 155 7.93 3.68 -2.24
N ASP A 156 7.74 4.92 -2.70
CA ASP A 156 8.15 5.39 -4.03
C ASP A 156 9.67 5.60 -4.15
N ALA A 157 10.12 6.14 -5.29
CA ALA A 157 11.53 6.42 -5.56
C ALA A 157 12.16 7.42 -4.56
N GLN A 158 11.33 8.23 -3.89
CA GLN A 158 11.73 9.18 -2.86
C GLN A 158 11.66 8.59 -1.45
N GLY A 159 11.40 7.28 -1.32
CA GLY A 159 11.25 6.59 -0.04
C GLY A 159 9.96 6.96 0.70
N LYS A 160 8.94 7.45 0.00
CA LYS A 160 7.70 8.00 0.54
C LYS A 160 6.54 7.08 0.26
N TRP A 161 5.69 6.89 1.26
CA TRP A 161 4.39 6.24 1.14
C TRP A 161 3.31 7.14 1.71
N LEU A 162 2.15 7.16 1.07
CA LEU A 162 1.00 7.96 1.45
C LEU A 162 -0.22 7.08 1.64
N ALA A 163 -0.95 7.30 2.74
CA ALA A 163 -2.30 6.79 2.92
C ALA A 163 -3.30 7.94 3.00
N ALA A 164 -4.33 7.88 2.18
CA ALA A 164 -5.49 8.76 2.29
C ALA A 164 -6.42 8.27 3.40
N GLU A 165 -7.14 9.22 4.02
CA GLU A 165 -8.29 8.93 4.89
C GLU A 165 -7.99 8.00 6.09
N VAL A 166 -6.81 8.13 6.69
CA VAL A 166 -6.49 7.43 7.92
C VAL A 166 -7.20 8.14 9.08
N PRO A 167 -8.08 7.45 9.84
CA PRO A 167 -8.78 8.06 10.97
C PRO A 167 -7.83 8.54 12.06
N ASP A 168 -8.25 9.53 12.85
CA ASP A 168 -7.48 10.00 13.99
C ASP A 168 -7.22 8.88 15.00
N GLY A 169 -6.00 8.86 15.53
CA GLY A 169 -5.57 7.85 16.49
C GLY A 169 -4.08 7.59 16.47
N ARG A 170 -3.64 6.69 17.34
CA ARG A 170 -2.26 6.26 17.46
C ARG A 170 -2.04 4.98 16.67
N TYR A 171 -1.01 4.97 15.83
CA TYR A 171 -0.71 3.91 14.89
C TYR A 171 0.71 3.39 15.08
N ARG A 172 0.85 2.08 14.94
CA ARG A 172 2.12 1.38 14.79
C ARG A 172 2.41 1.23 13.31
N VAL A 173 3.55 1.71 12.89
CA VAL A 173 4.06 1.62 11.53
C VAL A 173 5.20 0.62 11.52
N ARG A 174 5.12 -0.40 10.66
CA ARG A 174 6.21 -1.34 10.42
C ARG A 174 6.71 -1.21 8.99
N VAL A 175 8.01 -1.35 8.84
CA VAL A 175 8.69 -1.28 7.54
C VAL A 175 9.49 -2.55 7.33
N TRP A 176 9.25 -3.17 6.18
CA TRP A 176 9.98 -4.32 5.70
C TRP A 176 10.63 -4.02 4.34
N HIS A 177 11.79 -4.65 4.06
CA HIS A 177 12.45 -4.56 2.77
C HIS A 177 13.25 -5.86 2.52
N PRO A 178 13.35 -6.40 1.28
CA PRO A 178 14.04 -7.66 1.00
C PRO A 178 15.52 -7.68 1.41
N LEU A 179 16.15 -6.53 1.50
CA LEU A 179 17.55 -6.40 1.95
C LEU A 179 17.68 -6.13 3.45
N LEU A 180 16.59 -6.00 4.20
CA LEU A 180 16.62 -6.07 5.65
C LEU A 180 16.86 -7.51 6.09
N ASN A 181 17.48 -7.70 7.26
CA ASN A 181 17.56 -9.03 7.85
C ASN A 181 16.17 -9.46 8.31
N GLU A 182 15.69 -10.64 7.89
CA GLU A 182 14.30 -11.12 8.03
C GLU A 182 13.71 -11.04 9.45
N SER A 183 14.54 -11.00 10.47
CA SER A 183 14.11 -10.90 11.86
C SER A 183 13.92 -9.47 12.39
N ARG A 184 14.02 -8.43 11.54
CA ARG A 184 14.03 -7.04 12.03
C ARG A 184 13.26 -6.09 11.12
N GLU A 185 11.97 -6.06 11.33
CA GLU A 185 11.15 -4.92 10.90
C GLU A 185 11.62 -3.65 11.63
N VAL A 186 11.58 -2.52 10.95
CA VAL A 186 11.75 -1.22 11.59
C VAL A 186 10.37 -0.74 12.00
N GLU A 187 10.22 -0.42 13.28
CA GLU A 187 8.95 0.05 13.82
C GLU A 187 9.02 1.53 14.23
N GLY A 188 7.90 2.21 14.12
CA GLY A 188 7.67 3.55 14.63
C GLY A 188 6.23 3.75 15.07
N LEU A 189 5.99 4.79 15.84
CA LEU A 189 4.66 5.19 16.27
C LEU A 189 4.32 6.54 15.65
N ALA A 190 3.08 6.71 15.23
CA ALA A 190 2.57 7.97 14.70
C ALA A 190 1.22 8.29 15.32
N ASP A 191 1.02 9.55 15.69
CA ASP A 191 -0.27 10.09 16.10
C ASP A 191 -0.89 10.83 14.92
N VAL A 192 -2.01 10.30 14.40
CA VAL A 192 -2.81 10.93 13.34
C VAL A 192 -3.84 11.84 13.98
N SER A 193 -3.86 13.10 13.58
CA SER A 193 -4.82 14.11 14.07
C SER A 193 -5.30 14.98 12.92
N GLY A 194 -6.61 15.18 12.81
CA GLY A 194 -7.22 15.87 11.68
C GLY A 194 -7.00 15.15 10.35
N GLY A 195 -6.82 13.82 10.40
CA GLY A 195 -6.61 12.97 9.23
C GLY A 195 -5.20 13.02 8.65
N HIS A 196 -4.23 13.70 9.28
CA HIS A 196 -2.86 13.78 8.77
C HIS A 196 -1.80 13.48 9.84
N ALA A 197 -0.67 12.95 9.39
CA ALA A 197 0.56 12.81 10.15
C ALA A 197 1.74 12.65 9.19
N THR A 198 2.94 12.91 9.70
CA THR A 198 4.20 12.57 9.01
C THR A 198 5.06 11.77 9.95
N LEU A 199 5.54 10.61 9.49
CA LEU A 199 6.49 9.79 10.23
C LEU A 199 7.75 9.58 9.40
N GLU A 200 8.90 9.93 9.96
CA GLU A 200 10.19 9.65 9.36
C GLU A 200 10.84 8.45 10.07
N LEU A 201 11.16 7.41 9.29
CA LEU A 201 11.84 6.22 9.78
C LEU A 201 13.19 6.09 9.09
N LYS A 202 14.24 6.11 9.89
CA LYS A 202 15.60 5.92 9.42
C LYS A 202 16.14 4.57 9.88
N LEU A 203 16.69 3.80 8.94
CA LEU A 203 17.31 2.53 9.28
C LEU A 203 18.51 2.73 10.21
N SER A 204 18.58 1.96 11.28
CA SER A 204 19.74 1.95 12.21
C SER A 204 20.92 1.17 11.66
N ARG A 205 20.70 0.26 10.71
CA ARG A 205 21.70 -0.61 10.11
C ARG A 205 21.73 -0.49 8.60
N SER A 206 22.86 -0.81 8.00
CA SER A 206 22.98 -0.91 6.54
C SER A 206 22.16 -2.10 6.03
N LEU A 207 21.63 -1.96 4.83
CA LEU A 207 21.01 -3.07 4.11
C LEU A 207 22.06 -4.10 3.74
N ARG A 208 21.64 -5.36 3.59
CA ARG A 208 22.48 -6.39 2.99
C ARG A 208 22.81 -6.00 1.54
N PRO A 209 23.96 -6.39 1.01
CA PRO A 209 24.22 -6.27 -0.42
C PRO A 209 23.12 -7.00 -1.21
N ALA A 210 22.71 -6.43 -2.34
CA ALA A 210 21.85 -7.17 -3.24
C ALA A 210 22.57 -8.44 -3.74
N PRO A 211 21.87 -9.58 -3.90
CA PRO A 211 22.48 -10.77 -4.47
C PRO A 211 23.09 -10.47 -5.84
N LEU A 212 24.28 -11.02 -6.11
CA LEU A 212 24.93 -10.91 -7.41
C LEU A 212 24.03 -11.51 -8.48
N GLY A 213 23.79 -10.80 -9.56
CA GLY A 213 22.95 -11.26 -10.68
C GLY A 213 21.46 -10.88 -10.59
N THR A 214 21.01 -10.26 -9.52
CA THR A 214 19.70 -9.61 -9.54
C THR A 214 19.76 -8.40 -10.47
N ARG A 215 18.84 -8.34 -11.46
CA ARG A 215 18.69 -7.13 -12.27
C ARG A 215 18.34 -5.97 -11.35
N PRO A 216 18.75 -4.73 -11.68
CA PRO A 216 18.22 -3.57 -10.99
C PRO A 216 16.69 -3.66 -11.05
N HIS A 217 16.05 -3.73 -9.88
CA HIS A 217 14.60 -3.69 -9.82
C HIS A 217 14.18 -2.32 -10.35
N SER A 218 13.41 -2.30 -11.44
CA SER A 218 12.74 -1.08 -11.85
C SER A 218 11.61 -0.86 -10.85
N TRP A 219 11.77 0.12 -9.99
CA TRP A 219 10.76 0.55 -9.02
C TRP A 219 9.64 1.39 -9.67
N ASP A 220 9.61 1.47 -10.99
CA ASP A 220 8.63 2.20 -11.78
C ASP A 220 7.30 1.44 -11.83
N TYR A 221 6.36 1.87 -11.00
CA TYR A 221 4.94 1.54 -11.06
C TYR A 221 4.12 2.82 -11.13
#